data_dc35695c4ccc95ee596456dc6ff5c507
#
_entry.id   dc35695c4ccc95ee596456dc6ff5c507
#
_cell.length_a   1.000
_cell.length_b   1.000
_cell.length_c   1.000
_cell.angle_alpha   90.00
_cell.angle_beta   90.00
_cell.angle_gamma   90.00
#
_symmetry.space_group_name_H-M   'P 1'
#
loop_
_entity.id
_entity.type
_entity.pdbx_description
1 polymer ?
#
loop_
_entity_poly.entity_id
_entity_poly.type
_entity_poly.pdbx_seq_one_letter_code
_entity_poly.pdbx_strand_id
1 'polypeptide(L)'
;ECASLPRCEAGGRIRGRFALDLPDTTQRLGNYADGIALSAEYRSGMLRLGPGRGFRARTARLQAALSRALRGGMAENTGGVLAAMAAGDKSHLSSALRSAYRGAGLSHVLVVSGLHVTIFCGLLDALPRRERERSRAYRRARSLLRAGTALLLVGITGVTPSVLRAAVAVWISSLGVWLGGPADTLTSLGAAGVLMCLGNGYAVCDVGFELSFAAVLGTLAGGACAKRGRKAYYSKKKKQGKKPSRPVLLLRRLAGGVWDALCVSLCASAATFPVLVMRGMSATVWAVVSGVAVLWMVGPMLGLSLGAALLGLAAQNFEALPLFEILRRPIAFCAEGLAFGMNEWAFRVSGLPGASLWFDGGYAALVCLVLLLLCAAAMRWNVRFRVALPTLFLLTALAFGLETALSRNVVNIELVGTQAAPAVVITRREQAVVLFRGSSITQRAVETQLEKRGVKRVELLVDLRMQPEMPCNLKADTRIDAAALAADTTRRAACEGVDLELYRTRQGCIVRLTIGGQRFVTVSGTVRPARPIRAEWLLASMARPDNIRYTDCLT
;
A
#
# COMPACT_ATOMS: atom_id res chain seq x y z
N GLU A 1 11.68 8.20 9.03
CA GLU A 1 12.75 7.67 8.17
C GLU A 1 13.80 8.77 7.97
N CYS A 2 14.99 8.59 8.50
CA CYS A 2 16.13 9.51 8.28
C CYS A 2 17.10 8.86 7.30
N ALA A 3 17.22 9.40 6.10
CA ALA A 3 18.15 8.92 5.07
C ALA A 3 19.63 9.05 5.47
N SER A 4 19.95 9.87 6.49
CA SER A 4 21.32 10.20 6.94
C SER A 4 21.69 9.63 8.32
N LEU A 5 20.83 8.80 8.92
CA LEU A 5 21.14 8.20 10.22
C LEU A 5 22.17 7.08 10.07
N PRO A 6 23.27 7.07 10.86
CA PRO A 6 24.16 5.92 10.90
C PRO A 6 23.37 4.67 11.32
N ARG A 7 23.76 3.51 10.81
CA ARG A 7 23.09 2.22 11.09
C ARG A 7 22.97 2.00 12.60
N CYS A 8 21.76 2.06 13.14
CA CYS A 8 21.46 1.78 14.53
C CYS A 8 20.81 0.40 14.65
N GLU A 9 21.12 -0.31 15.73
CA GLU A 9 20.48 -1.58 16.02
C GLU A 9 18.99 -1.37 16.36
N ALA A 10 18.14 -2.32 15.96
CA ALA A 10 16.73 -2.30 16.28
C ALA A 10 16.49 -2.25 17.79
N GLY A 11 15.69 -1.27 18.24
CA GLY A 11 15.42 -1.04 19.65
C GLY A 11 16.59 -0.38 20.43
N GLY A 12 17.59 0.16 19.73
CA GLY A 12 18.65 0.97 20.32
C GLY A 12 18.18 2.37 20.70
N ARG A 13 18.89 3.00 21.66
CA ARG A 13 18.68 4.40 22.05
C ARG A 13 19.74 5.27 21.39
N ILE A 14 19.29 6.40 20.86
CA ILE A 14 20.15 7.40 20.24
C ILE A 14 19.94 8.76 20.90
N ARG A 15 20.96 9.59 20.91
CA ARG A 15 20.90 11.00 21.30
C ARG A 15 21.52 11.83 20.19
N GLY A 16 20.91 12.93 19.84
CA GLY A 16 21.40 13.83 18.80
C GLY A 16 20.64 15.15 18.83
N ARG A 17 21.07 16.10 18.00
CA ARG A 17 20.34 17.34 17.76
C ARG A 17 19.41 17.12 16.58
N PHE A 18 18.13 17.39 16.78
CA PHE A 18 17.07 17.24 15.79
C PHE A 18 16.35 18.58 15.63
N ALA A 19 16.10 18.99 14.39
CA ALA A 19 15.12 20.03 14.12
C ALA A 19 13.73 19.37 14.10
N LEU A 20 12.79 19.97 14.80
CA LEU A 20 11.40 19.48 14.88
C LEU A 20 10.53 20.37 14.01
N ASP A 21 9.85 19.76 13.05
CA ASP A 21 8.92 20.42 12.15
C ASP A 21 7.55 19.78 12.21
N LEU A 22 6.51 20.55 11.88
CA LEU A 22 5.17 19.99 11.71
C LEU A 22 5.16 19.11 10.44
N PRO A 23 4.42 17.99 10.45
CA PRO A 23 4.22 17.20 9.26
C PRO A 23 3.64 18.03 8.11
N ASP A 24 4.00 17.66 6.88
CA ASP A 24 3.51 18.32 5.67
C ASP A 24 1.97 18.39 5.66
N THR A 25 1.41 19.54 5.26
CA THR A 25 -0.02 19.82 5.29
C THR A 25 -0.85 18.77 4.54
N THR A 26 -0.32 18.24 3.43
CA THR A 26 -0.98 17.21 2.61
C THR A 26 -1.09 15.86 3.30
N GLN A 27 -0.14 15.53 4.19
CA GLN A 27 -0.07 14.25 4.90
C GLN A 27 -0.39 14.37 6.40
N ARG A 28 -0.72 15.57 6.87
CA ARG A 28 -0.87 15.88 8.30
C ARG A 28 -1.89 15.00 9.02
N LEU A 29 -3.07 14.81 8.43
CA LEU A 29 -4.12 13.97 9.01
C LEU A 29 -3.70 12.49 9.08
N GLY A 30 -3.03 11.98 8.04
CA GLY A 30 -2.49 10.62 8.04
C GLY A 30 -1.41 10.43 9.10
N ASN A 31 -0.49 11.39 9.22
CA ASN A 31 0.55 11.35 10.25
C ASN A 31 -0.03 11.42 11.67
N TYR A 32 -1.06 12.25 11.91
CA TYR A 32 -1.76 12.30 13.20
C TYR A 32 -2.51 10.99 13.50
N ALA A 33 -3.07 10.34 12.47
CA ALA A 33 -3.69 9.03 12.61
C ALA A 33 -2.67 7.95 13.00
N ASP A 34 -1.43 8.04 12.49
CA ASP A 34 -0.30 7.18 12.88
C ASP A 34 0.32 7.58 14.23
N GLY A 35 -0.21 8.61 14.90
CA GLY A 35 0.30 9.13 16.17
C GLY A 35 1.59 9.96 16.04
N ILE A 36 1.90 10.42 14.83
CA ILE A 36 3.06 11.27 14.53
C ILE A 36 2.65 12.73 14.61
N ALA A 37 2.98 13.40 15.70
CA ALA A 37 2.66 14.82 15.90
C ALA A 37 3.72 15.76 15.27
N LEU A 38 4.98 15.34 15.25
CA LEU A 38 6.12 16.11 14.76
C LEU A 38 7.04 15.23 13.93
N SER A 39 7.60 15.78 12.88
CA SER A 39 8.73 15.20 12.15
C SER A 39 10.04 15.71 12.72
N ALA A 40 11.07 14.86 12.76
CA ALA A 40 12.37 15.20 13.29
C ALA A 40 13.44 15.03 12.21
N GLU A 41 14.13 16.10 11.85
CA GLU A 41 15.27 16.07 10.96
C GLU A 41 16.57 16.08 11.75
N TYR A 42 17.43 15.10 11.52
CA TYR A 42 18.72 15.05 12.17
C TYR A 42 19.65 16.16 11.68
N ARG A 43 20.28 16.89 12.62
CA ARG A 43 21.22 17.96 12.30
C ARG A 43 22.67 17.59 12.61
N SER A 44 22.95 17.11 13.81
CA SER A 44 24.33 16.80 14.22
C SER A 44 24.42 16.04 15.56
N GLY A 45 25.62 15.52 15.88
CA GLY A 45 26.00 15.07 17.23
C GLY A 45 25.34 13.76 17.66
N MET A 46 25.30 12.74 16.80
CA MET A 46 24.70 11.46 17.16
C MET A 46 25.57 10.64 18.10
N LEU A 47 25.00 10.27 19.25
CA LEU A 47 25.55 9.34 20.21
C LEU A 47 24.64 8.12 20.35
N ARG A 48 25.22 6.92 20.28
CA ARG A 48 24.52 5.68 20.62
C ARG A 48 24.57 5.48 22.12
N LEU A 49 23.41 5.37 22.77
CA LEU A 49 23.28 5.23 24.21
C LEU A 49 23.12 3.76 24.68
N GLY A 50 23.22 2.81 23.75
CA GLY A 50 23.03 1.39 24.03
C GLY A 50 21.59 0.88 23.86
N PRO A 51 21.29 -0.37 24.27
CA PRO A 51 19.99 -0.99 24.03
C PRO A 51 18.88 -0.35 24.86
N GLY A 52 17.70 -0.15 24.25
CA GLY A 52 16.50 0.26 24.96
C GLY A 52 15.97 -0.87 25.87
N ARG A 53 15.36 -0.49 26.99
CA ARG A 53 14.86 -1.45 28.03
C ARG A 53 13.35 -1.67 27.99
N GLY A 54 12.56 -0.85 27.25
CA GLY A 54 11.11 -0.92 27.22
C GLY A 54 10.56 -2.11 26.40
N PHE A 55 9.25 -2.36 26.51
CA PHE A 55 8.53 -3.38 25.75
C PHE A 55 8.73 -3.22 24.23
N ARG A 56 8.59 -1.98 23.72
CA ARG A 56 8.81 -1.67 22.29
C ARG A 56 10.23 -2.02 21.80
N ALA A 57 11.25 -1.80 22.64
CA ALA A 57 12.63 -2.15 22.28
C ALA A 57 12.86 -3.67 22.26
N ARG A 58 12.18 -4.42 23.14
CA ARG A 58 12.24 -5.89 23.15
C ARG A 58 11.54 -6.48 21.93
N THR A 59 10.34 -5.98 21.59
CA THR A 59 9.60 -6.44 20.41
C THR A 59 10.30 -6.07 19.10
N ALA A 60 10.93 -4.89 18.99
CA ALA A 60 11.72 -4.51 17.83
C ALA A 60 12.95 -5.43 17.63
N ARG A 61 13.63 -5.82 18.71
CA ARG A 61 14.73 -6.81 18.65
C ARG A 61 14.22 -8.19 18.22
N LEU A 62 13.07 -8.63 18.75
CA LEU A 62 12.45 -9.89 18.34
C LEU A 62 12.03 -9.85 16.86
N GLN A 63 11.44 -8.75 16.41
CA GLN A 63 11.12 -8.54 15.00
C GLN A 63 12.35 -8.64 14.11
N ALA A 64 13.45 -7.96 14.50
CA ALA A 64 14.69 -7.99 13.72
C ALA A 64 15.35 -9.39 13.73
N ALA A 65 15.28 -10.12 14.84
CA ALA A 65 15.78 -11.50 14.92
C ALA A 65 14.94 -12.43 14.02
N LEU A 66 13.62 -12.33 14.10
CA LEU A 66 12.70 -13.10 13.27
C LEU A 66 12.88 -12.77 11.79
N SER A 67 12.98 -11.49 11.43
CA SER A 67 13.25 -11.04 10.06
C SER A 67 14.56 -11.60 9.50
N ARG A 68 15.63 -11.61 10.31
CA ARG A 68 16.91 -12.23 9.92
C ARG A 68 16.79 -13.74 9.72
N ALA A 69 16.11 -14.43 10.64
CA ALA A 69 15.90 -15.88 10.55
C ALA A 69 15.09 -16.26 9.30
N LEU A 70 14.04 -15.48 8.95
CA LEU A 70 13.22 -15.68 7.77
C LEU A 70 13.97 -15.45 6.46
N ARG A 71 14.94 -14.53 6.45
CA ARG A 71 15.75 -14.22 5.25
C ARG A 71 17.00 -15.09 5.11
N GLY A 72 17.41 -15.74 6.21
CA GLY A 72 18.65 -16.53 6.24
C GLY A 72 18.64 -17.68 5.24
N GLY A 73 19.52 -17.60 4.23
CA GLY A 73 19.67 -18.61 3.19
C GLY A 73 18.63 -18.59 2.07
N MET A 74 17.81 -17.55 1.98
CA MET A 74 16.83 -17.35 0.90
C MET A 74 17.24 -16.20 -0.03
N ALA A 75 16.71 -16.20 -1.26
CA ALA A 75 16.90 -15.10 -2.19
C ALA A 75 16.29 -13.80 -1.62
N GLU A 76 16.91 -12.65 -1.94
CA GLU A 76 16.58 -11.34 -1.35
C GLU A 76 15.08 -11.00 -1.48
N ASN A 77 14.50 -11.18 -2.67
CA ASN A 77 13.09 -10.88 -2.91
C ASN A 77 12.13 -11.82 -2.19
N THR A 78 12.41 -13.11 -2.12
CA THR A 78 11.57 -14.11 -1.43
C THR A 78 11.66 -13.96 0.08
N GLY A 79 12.89 -13.86 0.60
CA GLY A 79 13.14 -13.60 2.02
C GLY A 79 12.55 -12.27 2.48
N GLY A 80 12.63 -11.21 1.66
CA GLY A 80 12.02 -9.91 1.92
C GLY A 80 10.49 -9.98 2.05
N VAL A 81 9.83 -10.74 1.18
CA VAL A 81 8.36 -10.97 1.25
C VAL A 81 7.98 -11.73 2.51
N LEU A 82 8.69 -12.82 2.84
CA LEU A 82 8.43 -13.60 4.05
C LEU A 82 8.63 -12.76 5.33
N ALA A 83 9.68 -11.93 5.38
CA ALA A 83 9.92 -11.01 6.49
C ALA A 83 8.81 -9.95 6.62
N ALA A 84 8.34 -9.39 5.49
CA ALA A 84 7.24 -8.44 5.50
C ALA A 84 5.93 -9.05 5.98
N MET A 85 5.61 -10.26 5.53
CA MET A 85 4.35 -10.95 5.86
C MET A 85 4.32 -11.54 7.27
N ALA A 86 5.42 -12.15 7.74
CA ALA A 86 5.46 -12.82 9.02
C ALA A 86 5.90 -11.91 10.18
N ALA A 87 6.84 -10.99 9.93
CA ALA A 87 7.40 -10.10 10.93
C ALA A 87 6.98 -8.62 10.78
N GLY A 88 6.31 -8.24 9.68
CA GLY A 88 5.97 -6.85 9.40
C GLY A 88 7.16 -5.98 8.94
N ASP A 89 8.30 -6.58 8.64
CA ASP A 89 9.51 -5.88 8.22
C ASP A 89 9.53 -5.67 6.71
N LYS A 90 9.19 -4.45 6.29
CA LYS A 90 9.11 -4.04 4.88
C LYS A 90 10.41 -3.43 4.34
N SER A 91 11.45 -3.30 5.16
CA SER A 91 12.70 -2.62 4.80
C SER A 91 13.44 -3.31 3.66
N HIS A 92 13.24 -4.60 3.49
CA HIS A 92 13.88 -5.45 2.49
C HIS A 92 13.04 -5.69 1.23
N LEU A 93 11.91 -5.00 1.07
CA LEU A 93 11.10 -5.06 -0.15
C LEU A 93 11.63 -4.04 -1.17
N SER A 94 12.01 -4.50 -2.36
CA SER A 94 12.38 -3.61 -3.46
C SER A 94 11.19 -2.76 -3.93
N SER A 95 11.44 -1.59 -4.49
CA SER A 95 10.39 -0.72 -5.05
C SER A 95 9.66 -1.41 -6.19
N ALA A 96 10.38 -2.14 -7.05
CA ALA A 96 9.81 -2.92 -8.14
C ALA A 96 8.83 -3.99 -7.63
N LEU A 97 9.21 -4.71 -6.57
CA LEU A 97 8.36 -5.74 -5.97
C LEU A 97 7.08 -5.12 -5.35
N ARG A 98 7.21 -3.99 -4.64
CA ARG A 98 6.04 -3.27 -4.10
C ARG A 98 5.10 -2.81 -5.21
N SER A 99 5.64 -2.29 -6.31
CA SER A 99 4.85 -1.87 -7.48
C SER A 99 4.15 -3.07 -8.13
N ALA A 100 4.85 -4.22 -8.30
CA ALA A 100 4.27 -5.43 -8.85
C ALA A 100 3.08 -5.95 -8.01
N TYR A 101 3.24 -6.00 -6.68
CA TYR A 101 2.15 -6.40 -5.79
C TYR A 101 0.97 -5.41 -5.81
N ARG A 102 1.25 -4.12 -5.98
CA ARG A 102 0.21 -3.10 -6.15
C ARG A 102 -0.56 -3.32 -7.45
N GLY A 103 0.13 -3.48 -8.58
CA GLY A 103 -0.48 -3.76 -9.88
C GLY A 103 -1.28 -5.06 -9.92
N ALA A 104 -0.85 -6.09 -9.18
CA ALA A 104 -1.61 -7.33 -9.04
C ALA A 104 -2.78 -7.25 -8.03
N GLY A 105 -2.95 -6.13 -7.29
CA GLY A 105 -3.98 -6.00 -6.25
C GLY A 105 -3.68 -6.76 -4.96
N LEU A 106 -2.43 -7.17 -4.76
CA LEU A 106 -1.96 -7.99 -3.65
C LEU A 106 -1.25 -7.20 -2.55
N SER A 107 -1.27 -5.85 -2.59
CA SER A 107 -0.60 -5.00 -1.57
C SER A 107 -1.02 -5.35 -0.14
N HIS A 108 -2.26 -5.76 0.05
CA HIS A 108 -2.81 -6.17 1.34
C HIS A 108 -2.19 -7.46 1.89
N VAL A 109 -1.54 -8.28 1.06
CA VAL A 109 -0.84 -9.50 1.45
C VAL A 109 0.55 -9.17 2.00
N LEU A 110 1.24 -8.16 1.46
CA LEU A 110 2.54 -7.70 1.97
C LEU A 110 2.47 -6.98 3.32
N VAL A 111 1.29 -6.53 3.70
CA VAL A 111 1.06 -5.89 4.99
C VAL A 111 0.45 -6.92 5.93
N VAL A 112 0.99 -7.01 7.15
CA VAL A 112 0.38 -7.89 8.15
C VAL A 112 -1.08 -7.49 8.36
N SER A 113 -1.98 -8.42 8.07
CA SER A 113 -3.42 -8.19 8.04
C SER A 113 -4.15 -9.07 9.06
N GLY A 114 -5.45 -8.86 9.18
CA GLY A 114 -6.30 -9.71 10.01
C GLY A 114 -6.26 -11.20 9.60
N LEU A 115 -6.01 -11.51 8.32
CA LEU A 115 -5.81 -12.87 7.85
C LEU A 115 -4.58 -13.51 8.51
N HIS A 116 -3.47 -12.79 8.62
CA HIS A 116 -2.24 -13.27 9.27
C HIS A 116 -2.49 -13.58 10.75
N VAL A 117 -3.17 -12.69 11.48
CA VAL A 117 -3.54 -12.94 12.88
C VAL A 117 -4.41 -14.18 13.00
N THR A 118 -5.39 -14.35 12.10
CA THR A 118 -6.26 -15.52 12.07
C THR A 118 -5.49 -16.82 11.78
N ILE A 119 -4.52 -16.78 10.85
CA ILE A 119 -3.67 -17.94 10.52
C ILE A 119 -2.80 -18.30 11.72
N PHE A 120 -2.11 -17.35 12.34
CA PHE A 120 -1.26 -17.63 13.51
C PHE A 120 -2.08 -18.16 14.71
N CYS A 121 -3.25 -17.58 14.98
CA CYS A 121 -4.15 -18.14 15.98
C CYS A 121 -4.69 -19.52 15.59
N GLY A 122 -4.93 -19.76 14.28
CA GLY A 122 -5.39 -21.04 13.74
C GLY A 122 -4.34 -22.15 13.80
N LEU A 123 -3.05 -21.83 13.71
CA LEU A 123 -1.98 -22.82 13.93
C LEU A 123 -2.04 -23.41 15.34
N LEU A 124 -2.43 -22.62 16.34
CA LEU A 124 -2.70 -23.12 17.69
C LEU A 124 -3.92 -24.06 17.73
N ASP A 125 -4.85 -23.90 16.78
CA ASP A 125 -6.03 -24.73 16.66
C ASP A 125 -5.76 -26.06 15.96
N ALA A 126 -4.65 -26.17 15.23
CA ALA A 126 -4.21 -27.41 14.60
C ALA A 126 -3.64 -28.44 15.59
N LEU A 127 -3.35 -28.04 16.83
CA LEU A 127 -2.97 -28.99 17.90
C LEU A 127 -4.06 -30.02 18.13
N PRO A 128 -3.71 -31.30 18.37
CA PRO A 128 -4.65 -32.42 18.37
C PRO A 128 -5.87 -32.18 19.26
N ARG A 129 -7.05 -32.27 18.65
CA ARG A 129 -8.36 -32.14 19.30
C ARG A 129 -8.77 -33.46 19.93
N ARG A 130 -8.18 -33.86 21.02
CA ARG A 130 -8.69 -34.98 21.78
C ARG A 130 -9.78 -34.53 22.76
N GLU A 131 -10.60 -35.47 23.30
CA GLU A 131 -11.78 -35.34 24.19
C GLU A 131 -11.77 -34.19 25.26
N ARG A 132 -10.62 -33.55 25.46
CA ARG A 132 -10.40 -32.40 26.34
C ARG A 132 -11.17 -31.12 25.92
N GLU A 133 -11.70 -31.04 24.68
CA GLU A 133 -12.48 -29.86 24.24
C GLU A 133 -13.79 -29.65 25.04
N ARG A 134 -14.28 -30.68 25.74
CA ARG A 134 -15.43 -30.57 26.64
C ARG A 134 -15.12 -29.83 27.94
N SER A 135 -13.86 -29.77 28.36
CA SER A 135 -13.46 -29.05 29.59
C SER A 135 -13.51 -27.55 29.43
N ARG A 136 -14.23 -26.86 30.34
CA ARG A 136 -14.27 -25.39 30.41
C ARG A 136 -12.86 -24.81 30.61
N ALA A 137 -12.02 -25.47 31.42
CA ALA A 137 -10.65 -25.03 31.69
C ALA A 137 -9.79 -25.05 30.43
N TYR A 138 -9.87 -26.10 29.60
CA TYR A 138 -9.13 -26.17 28.33
C TYR A 138 -9.56 -25.07 27.35
N ARG A 139 -10.86 -24.82 27.20
CA ARG A 139 -11.36 -23.72 26.33
C ARG A 139 -10.87 -22.36 26.79
N ARG A 140 -10.85 -22.09 28.10
CA ARG A 140 -10.34 -20.85 28.68
C ARG A 140 -8.84 -20.71 28.48
N ALA A 141 -8.05 -21.76 28.75
CA ALA A 141 -6.59 -21.75 28.52
C ALA A 141 -6.25 -21.47 27.05
N ARG A 142 -6.96 -22.10 26.11
CA ARG A 142 -6.79 -21.88 24.68
C ARG A 142 -7.17 -20.46 24.25
N SER A 143 -8.24 -19.89 24.82
CA SER A 143 -8.63 -18.50 24.52
C SER A 143 -7.59 -17.50 25.03
N LEU A 144 -6.98 -17.75 26.19
CA LEU A 144 -5.86 -16.95 26.71
C LEU A 144 -4.61 -17.05 25.80
N LEU A 145 -4.28 -18.25 25.34
CA LEU A 145 -3.18 -18.47 24.42
C LEU A 145 -3.37 -17.70 23.11
N ARG A 146 -4.58 -17.74 22.53
CA ARG A 146 -4.94 -16.93 21.35
C ARG A 146 -4.83 -15.43 21.61
N ALA A 147 -5.35 -14.96 22.75
CA ALA A 147 -5.26 -13.55 23.12
C ALA A 147 -3.81 -13.10 23.31
N GLY A 148 -2.98 -13.93 23.93
CA GLY A 148 -1.52 -13.69 24.08
C GLY A 148 -0.79 -13.68 22.74
N THR A 149 -1.11 -14.61 21.83
CA THR A 149 -0.55 -14.62 20.47
C THR A 149 -0.92 -13.37 19.69
N ALA A 150 -2.17 -12.91 19.77
CA ALA A 150 -2.60 -11.68 19.14
C ALA A 150 -1.83 -10.45 19.71
N LEU A 151 -1.63 -10.40 21.03
CA LEU A 151 -0.83 -9.35 21.68
C LEU A 151 0.63 -9.37 21.22
N LEU A 152 1.23 -10.56 21.15
CA LEU A 152 2.59 -10.75 20.68
C LEU A 152 2.75 -10.29 19.23
N LEU A 153 1.79 -10.62 18.36
CA LEU A 153 1.79 -10.18 16.97
C LEU A 153 1.70 -8.66 16.85
N VAL A 154 0.82 -8.00 17.62
CA VAL A 154 0.76 -6.52 17.67
C VAL A 154 2.12 -5.93 18.09
N GLY A 155 2.78 -6.55 19.07
CA GLY A 155 4.11 -6.12 19.51
C GLY A 155 5.19 -6.28 18.45
N ILE A 156 5.22 -7.40 17.72
CA ILE A 156 6.23 -7.70 16.70
C ILE A 156 6.01 -6.88 15.43
N THR A 157 4.77 -6.85 14.91
CA THR A 157 4.46 -6.24 13.61
C THR A 157 4.19 -4.74 13.67
N GLY A 158 4.10 -4.20 14.88
CA GLY A 158 3.69 -2.82 15.15
C GLY A 158 2.17 -2.65 15.26
N VAL A 159 1.76 -1.50 15.79
CA VAL A 159 0.35 -1.16 16.02
C VAL A 159 -0.24 -0.62 14.71
N THR A 160 -0.38 -1.48 13.69
CA THR A 160 -1.09 -1.08 12.47
C THR A 160 -2.61 -1.25 12.66
N PRO A 161 -3.45 -0.41 12.03
CA PRO A 161 -4.91 -0.46 12.21
C PRO A 161 -5.50 -1.84 11.91
N SER A 162 -5.01 -2.52 10.89
CA SER A 162 -5.50 -3.84 10.49
C SER A 162 -5.16 -4.94 11.51
N VAL A 163 -3.94 -4.92 12.07
CA VAL A 163 -3.51 -5.88 13.09
C VAL A 163 -4.22 -5.60 14.41
N LEU A 164 -4.33 -4.33 14.82
CA LEU A 164 -5.02 -3.95 16.06
C LEU A 164 -6.49 -4.35 16.03
N ARG A 165 -7.20 -4.06 14.93
CA ARG A 165 -8.59 -4.49 14.74
C ARG A 165 -8.75 -6.01 14.89
N ALA A 166 -7.87 -6.78 14.25
CA ALA A 166 -7.92 -8.25 14.32
C ALA A 166 -7.59 -8.77 15.73
N ALA A 167 -6.63 -8.16 16.42
CA ALA A 167 -6.29 -8.50 17.79
C ALA A 167 -7.47 -8.22 18.74
N VAL A 168 -8.13 -7.07 18.62
CA VAL A 168 -9.33 -6.73 19.40
C VAL A 168 -10.44 -7.74 19.14
N ALA A 169 -10.66 -8.16 17.88
CA ALA A 169 -11.66 -9.18 17.57
C ALA A 169 -11.33 -10.53 18.24
N VAL A 170 -10.04 -10.93 18.29
CA VAL A 170 -9.59 -12.12 19.02
C VAL A 170 -9.81 -11.96 20.52
N TRP A 171 -9.52 -10.78 21.10
CA TRP A 171 -9.72 -10.52 22.53
C TRP A 171 -11.20 -10.55 22.92
N ILE A 172 -12.09 -9.94 22.13
CA ILE A 172 -13.54 -9.99 22.35
C ILE A 172 -14.06 -11.42 22.24
N SER A 173 -13.61 -12.15 21.22
CA SER A 173 -13.95 -13.58 21.08
C SER A 173 -13.46 -14.41 22.27
N SER A 174 -12.26 -14.13 22.77
CA SER A 174 -11.71 -14.78 23.97
C SER A 174 -12.51 -14.44 25.22
N LEU A 175 -12.91 -13.18 25.37
CA LEU A 175 -13.77 -12.72 26.47
C LEU A 175 -15.13 -13.41 26.41
N GLY A 176 -15.74 -13.56 25.23
CA GLY A 176 -16.97 -14.33 25.02
C GLY A 176 -16.89 -15.77 25.55
N VAL A 177 -15.73 -16.45 25.36
CA VAL A 177 -15.49 -17.81 25.92
C VAL A 177 -15.51 -17.80 27.46
N TRP A 178 -15.03 -16.72 28.09
CA TRP A 178 -15.02 -16.59 29.56
C TRP A 178 -16.39 -16.26 30.14
N LEU A 179 -17.12 -15.37 29.47
CA LEU A 179 -18.45 -14.91 29.88
C LEU A 179 -19.58 -15.85 29.44
N GLY A 180 -19.28 -16.84 28.58
CA GLY A 180 -20.27 -17.78 28.07
C GLY A 180 -21.21 -17.21 26.99
N GLY A 181 -20.86 -16.04 26.42
CA GLY A 181 -21.62 -15.41 25.34
C GLY A 181 -21.07 -15.71 23.94
N PRO A 182 -21.92 -15.66 22.89
CA PRO A 182 -21.48 -15.74 21.51
C PRO A 182 -20.72 -14.46 21.13
N ALA A 183 -19.59 -14.61 20.44
CA ALA A 183 -18.90 -13.49 19.83
C ALA A 183 -19.42 -13.28 18.41
N ASP A 184 -20.01 -12.11 18.15
CA ASP A 184 -20.44 -11.70 16.81
C ASP A 184 -19.36 -10.85 16.13
N THR A 185 -19.17 -11.09 14.83
CA THR A 185 -18.13 -10.39 14.05
C THR A 185 -18.41 -8.90 13.90
N LEU A 186 -19.67 -8.50 13.73
CA LEU A 186 -20.04 -7.08 13.60
C LEU A 186 -19.85 -6.34 14.91
N THR A 187 -20.27 -6.95 16.03
CA THR A 187 -20.05 -6.40 17.38
C THR A 187 -18.55 -6.24 17.66
N SER A 188 -17.74 -7.25 17.31
CA SER A 188 -16.29 -7.18 17.46
C SER A 188 -15.67 -6.10 16.59
N LEU A 189 -16.18 -5.90 15.37
CA LEU A 189 -15.73 -4.85 14.46
C LEU A 189 -16.07 -3.46 15.01
N GLY A 190 -17.30 -3.25 15.48
CA GLY A 190 -17.73 -1.98 16.08
C GLY A 190 -16.92 -1.65 17.33
N ALA A 191 -16.74 -2.61 18.24
CA ALA A 191 -15.93 -2.41 19.43
C ALA A 191 -14.46 -2.10 19.09
N ALA A 192 -13.88 -2.75 18.07
CA ALA A 192 -12.52 -2.42 17.61
C ALA A 192 -12.45 -0.97 17.10
N GLY A 193 -13.44 -0.52 16.34
CA GLY A 193 -13.51 0.88 15.87
C GLY A 193 -13.56 1.88 17.01
N VAL A 194 -14.45 1.66 17.99
CA VAL A 194 -14.55 2.51 19.17
C VAL A 194 -13.24 2.56 19.95
N LEU A 195 -12.62 1.41 20.24
CA LEU A 195 -11.37 1.36 20.99
C LEU A 195 -10.21 2.06 20.27
N MET A 196 -10.13 1.93 18.94
CA MET A 196 -9.12 2.62 18.14
C MET A 196 -9.33 4.14 18.14
N CYS A 197 -10.58 4.60 18.02
CA CYS A 197 -10.91 6.02 18.06
C CYS A 197 -10.75 6.64 19.46
N LEU A 198 -10.99 5.89 20.53
CA LEU A 198 -10.72 6.34 21.91
C LEU A 198 -9.21 6.53 22.15
N GLY A 199 -8.37 5.70 21.52
CA GLY A 199 -6.91 5.82 21.60
C GLY A 199 -6.34 6.98 20.79
N ASN A 200 -6.94 7.26 19.64
CA ASN A 200 -6.57 8.36 18.75
C ASN A 200 -7.78 8.79 17.92
N GLY A 201 -8.30 9.99 18.17
CA GLY A 201 -9.47 10.52 17.44
C GLY A 201 -9.26 10.65 15.93
N TYR A 202 -8.02 10.76 15.46
CA TYR A 202 -7.68 10.80 14.03
C TYR A 202 -7.61 9.41 13.37
N ALA A 203 -7.76 8.32 14.11
CA ALA A 203 -7.66 6.95 13.57
C ALA A 203 -8.60 6.70 12.37
N VAL A 204 -9.77 7.37 12.35
CA VAL A 204 -10.74 7.29 11.24
C VAL A 204 -10.17 7.86 9.93
N CYS A 205 -9.23 8.81 10.01
CA CYS A 205 -8.61 9.43 8.85
C CYS A 205 -7.49 8.58 8.23
N ASP A 206 -7.09 7.47 8.90
CA ASP A 206 -6.10 6.53 8.37
C ASP A 206 -6.72 5.67 7.27
N VAL A 207 -6.06 5.67 6.11
CA VAL A 207 -6.45 4.83 4.96
C VAL A 207 -6.46 3.34 5.31
N GLY A 208 -5.52 2.89 6.14
CA GLY A 208 -5.45 1.51 6.62
C GLY A 208 -6.66 1.13 7.49
N PHE A 209 -7.15 2.06 8.30
CA PHE A 209 -8.39 1.89 9.06
C PHE A 209 -9.58 1.75 8.10
N GLU A 210 -9.80 2.71 7.21
CA GLU A 210 -10.92 2.71 6.27
C GLU A 210 -10.94 1.45 5.40
N LEU A 211 -9.80 1.10 4.77
CA LEU A 211 -9.68 -0.10 3.92
C LEU A 211 -9.91 -1.38 4.72
N SER A 212 -9.42 -1.44 5.97
CA SER A 212 -9.57 -2.64 6.80
C SER A 212 -11.02 -2.88 7.22
N PHE A 213 -11.75 -1.83 7.57
CA PHE A 213 -13.18 -1.93 7.93
C PHE A 213 -14.04 -2.23 6.69
N ALA A 214 -13.81 -1.54 5.58
CA ALA A 214 -14.50 -1.81 4.31
C ALA A 214 -14.27 -3.25 3.84
N ALA A 215 -13.04 -3.75 3.89
CA ALA A 215 -12.72 -5.11 3.51
C ALA A 215 -13.46 -6.16 4.36
N VAL A 216 -13.57 -5.95 5.69
CA VAL A 216 -14.32 -6.89 6.55
C VAL A 216 -15.79 -6.90 6.22
N LEU A 217 -16.42 -5.74 6.04
CA LEU A 217 -17.81 -5.67 5.61
C LEU A 217 -18.03 -6.36 4.27
N GLY A 218 -17.11 -6.13 3.30
CA GLY A 218 -17.13 -6.81 2.00
C GLY A 218 -16.98 -8.33 2.12
N THR A 219 -16.05 -8.82 2.95
CA THR A 219 -15.87 -10.27 3.16
C THR A 219 -17.06 -10.93 3.83
N LEU A 220 -17.72 -10.26 4.78
CA LEU A 220 -18.97 -10.75 5.41
C LEU A 220 -20.10 -10.85 4.39
N ALA A 221 -20.27 -9.81 3.56
CA ALA A 221 -21.26 -9.83 2.46
C ALA A 221 -20.96 -10.94 1.46
N GLY A 222 -19.69 -11.08 1.03
CA GLY A 222 -19.25 -12.13 0.13
C GLY A 222 -19.48 -13.55 0.67
N GLY A 223 -19.19 -13.77 1.96
CA GLY A 223 -19.48 -15.03 2.64
C GLY A 223 -20.98 -15.36 2.70
N ALA A 224 -21.83 -14.35 2.90
CA ALA A 224 -23.29 -14.53 2.85
C ALA A 224 -23.77 -14.87 1.44
N CYS A 225 -23.26 -14.18 0.40
CA CYS A 225 -23.54 -14.47 -1.02
C CYS A 225 -23.11 -15.89 -1.40
N ALA A 226 -21.89 -16.28 -1.01
CA ALA A 226 -21.35 -17.61 -1.28
C ALA A 226 -22.22 -18.73 -0.68
N LYS A 227 -22.62 -18.57 0.59
CA LYS A 227 -23.52 -19.52 1.28
C LYS A 227 -24.88 -19.63 0.58
N ARG A 228 -25.49 -18.49 0.17
CA ARG A 228 -26.76 -18.47 -0.57
C ARG A 228 -26.64 -19.17 -1.91
N GLY A 229 -25.59 -18.89 -2.68
CA GLY A 229 -25.34 -19.52 -3.98
C GLY A 229 -25.16 -21.02 -3.87
N ARG A 230 -24.37 -21.50 -2.91
CA ARG A 230 -24.21 -22.94 -2.62
C ARG A 230 -25.52 -23.60 -2.22
N LYS A 231 -26.29 -23.00 -1.32
CA LYS A 231 -27.58 -23.55 -0.89
C LYS A 231 -28.53 -23.72 -2.07
N ALA A 232 -28.62 -22.71 -2.96
CA ALA A 232 -29.45 -22.77 -4.16
C ALA A 232 -28.99 -23.87 -5.13
N TYR A 233 -27.68 -24.02 -5.34
CA TYR A 233 -27.12 -25.07 -6.21
C TYR A 233 -27.37 -26.48 -5.68
N TYR A 234 -27.13 -26.71 -4.38
CA TYR A 234 -27.35 -28.04 -3.78
C TYR A 234 -28.82 -28.40 -3.65
N SER A 235 -29.71 -27.42 -3.43
CA SER A 235 -31.16 -27.69 -3.38
C SER A 235 -31.69 -28.17 -4.73
N LYS A 236 -31.22 -27.56 -5.84
CA LYS A 236 -31.58 -28.04 -7.20
C LYS A 236 -31.07 -29.45 -7.48
N LYS A 237 -29.84 -29.78 -7.04
CA LYS A 237 -29.22 -31.10 -7.30
C LYS A 237 -29.75 -32.21 -6.41
N LYS A 238 -30.22 -31.91 -5.19
CA LYS A 238 -30.87 -32.90 -4.30
C LYS A 238 -32.18 -33.44 -4.92
N LYS A 239 -32.86 -32.64 -5.74
CA LYS A 239 -34.05 -33.06 -6.49
C LYS A 239 -33.75 -34.07 -7.62
N GLN A 240 -32.47 -34.25 -8.03
CA GLN A 240 -32.08 -35.18 -9.12
C GLN A 240 -31.67 -36.59 -8.67
N GLY A 241 -31.71 -36.89 -7.38
CA GLY A 241 -31.64 -38.27 -6.82
C GLY A 241 -30.34 -39.07 -6.97
N LYS A 242 -29.34 -38.63 -7.75
CA LYS A 242 -28.09 -39.37 -7.99
C LYS A 242 -27.04 -39.08 -6.91
N LYS A 243 -26.56 -40.12 -6.21
CA LYS A 243 -25.40 -40.02 -5.30
C LYS A 243 -24.13 -39.76 -6.12
N PRO A 244 -23.37 -38.71 -5.84
CA PRO A 244 -22.14 -38.41 -6.58
C PRO A 244 -21.02 -39.39 -6.24
N SER A 245 -20.24 -39.82 -7.24
CA SER A 245 -19.02 -40.61 -7.04
C SER A 245 -17.95 -39.80 -6.27
N ARG A 246 -16.96 -40.46 -5.66
CA ARG A 246 -15.88 -39.82 -4.88
C ARG A 246 -15.15 -38.71 -5.66
N PRO A 247 -14.72 -38.91 -6.92
CA PRO A 247 -14.05 -37.85 -7.68
C PRO A 247 -14.96 -36.63 -7.95
N VAL A 248 -16.25 -36.85 -8.22
CA VAL A 248 -17.24 -35.79 -8.39
C VAL A 248 -17.44 -35.00 -7.09
N LEU A 249 -17.36 -35.66 -5.93
CA LEU A 249 -17.45 -35.00 -4.64
C LEU A 249 -16.23 -34.08 -4.38
N LEU A 250 -15.03 -34.56 -4.72
CA LEU A 250 -13.79 -33.77 -4.61
C LEU A 250 -13.85 -32.55 -5.54
N LEU A 251 -14.21 -32.72 -6.81
CA LEU A 251 -14.37 -31.65 -7.78
C LEU A 251 -15.40 -30.60 -7.31
N ARG A 252 -16.52 -31.06 -6.71
CA ARG A 252 -17.54 -30.17 -6.14
C ARG A 252 -17.01 -29.38 -4.93
N ARG A 253 -16.16 -29.99 -4.09
CA ARG A 253 -15.52 -29.26 -2.97
C ARG A 253 -14.57 -28.19 -3.47
N LEU A 254 -13.75 -28.52 -4.47
CA LEU A 254 -12.83 -27.56 -5.10
C LEU A 254 -13.59 -26.41 -5.78
N ALA A 255 -14.58 -26.73 -6.62
CA ALA A 255 -15.43 -25.74 -7.25
C ALA A 255 -16.18 -24.86 -6.23
N GLY A 256 -16.64 -25.45 -5.12
CA GLY A 256 -17.24 -24.72 -4.01
C GLY A 256 -16.27 -23.77 -3.32
N GLY A 257 -15.02 -24.19 -3.12
CA GLY A 257 -13.96 -23.34 -2.56
C GLY A 257 -13.61 -22.16 -3.48
N VAL A 258 -13.47 -22.41 -4.78
CA VAL A 258 -13.23 -21.35 -5.79
C VAL A 258 -14.41 -20.37 -5.83
N TRP A 259 -15.64 -20.86 -5.79
CA TRP A 259 -16.84 -20.02 -5.73
C TRP A 259 -16.85 -19.12 -4.49
N ASP A 260 -16.54 -19.68 -3.31
CA ASP A 260 -16.47 -18.91 -2.07
C ASP A 260 -15.38 -17.83 -2.15
N ALA A 261 -14.19 -18.19 -2.64
CA ALA A 261 -13.08 -17.26 -2.83
C ALA A 261 -13.43 -16.13 -3.80
N LEU A 262 -14.10 -16.44 -4.93
CA LEU A 262 -14.57 -15.45 -5.89
C LEU A 262 -15.59 -14.49 -5.27
N CYS A 263 -16.61 -15.00 -4.58
CA CYS A 263 -17.62 -14.15 -3.93
C CYS A 263 -17.00 -13.24 -2.87
N VAL A 264 -16.12 -13.78 -2.04
CA VAL A 264 -15.46 -13.00 -0.98
C VAL A 264 -14.52 -11.95 -1.59
N SER A 265 -13.70 -12.32 -2.56
CA SER A 265 -12.75 -11.41 -3.22
C SER A 265 -13.47 -10.28 -3.96
N LEU A 266 -14.53 -10.61 -4.70
CA LEU A 266 -15.32 -9.63 -5.43
C LEU A 266 -16.00 -8.63 -4.49
N CYS A 267 -16.67 -9.11 -3.45
CA CYS A 267 -17.35 -8.24 -2.48
C CYS A 267 -16.36 -7.40 -1.67
N ALA A 268 -15.20 -7.96 -1.30
CA ALA A 268 -14.15 -7.20 -0.63
C ALA A 268 -13.60 -6.10 -1.53
N SER A 269 -13.28 -6.40 -2.80
CA SER A 269 -12.81 -5.42 -3.78
C SER A 269 -13.87 -4.33 -4.02
N ALA A 270 -15.13 -4.69 -4.16
CA ALA A 270 -16.22 -3.74 -4.34
C ALA A 270 -16.39 -2.80 -3.13
N ALA A 271 -16.23 -3.32 -1.91
CA ALA A 271 -16.33 -2.51 -0.69
C ALA A 271 -15.12 -1.58 -0.49
N THR A 272 -13.92 -2.00 -0.89
CA THR A 272 -12.69 -1.20 -0.74
C THR A 272 -12.49 -0.21 -1.90
N PHE A 273 -13.08 -0.45 -3.06
CA PHE A 273 -12.92 0.37 -4.26
C PHE A 273 -13.26 1.86 -4.04
N PRO A 274 -14.39 2.24 -3.41
CA PRO A 274 -14.70 3.65 -3.15
C PRO A 274 -13.63 4.35 -2.29
N VAL A 275 -13.09 3.66 -1.30
CA VAL A 275 -12.03 4.19 -0.43
C VAL A 275 -10.75 4.43 -1.24
N LEU A 276 -10.32 3.46 -2.07
CA LEU A 276 -9.16 3.60 -2.93
C LEU A 276 -9.28 4.83 -3.84
N VAL A 277 -10.44 4.99 -4.48
CA VAL A 277 -10.73 6.11 -5.37
C VAL A 277 -10.70 7.45 -4.63
N MET A 278 -11.41 7.56 -3.50
CA MET A 278 -11.47 8.80 -2.70
C MET A 278 -10.11 9.21 -2.15
N ARG A 279 -9.23 8.25 -1.89
CA ARG A 279 -7.85 8.48 -1.41
C ARG A 279 -6.83 8.64 -2.55
N GLY A 280 -7.27 8.68 -3.82
CA GLY A 280 -6.38 8.80 -4.98
C GLY A 280 -5.37 7.67 -5.07
N MET A 281 -5.78 6.45 -4.72
CA MET A 281 -4.96 5.24 -4.83
C MET A 281 -5.31 4.47 -6.09
N SER A 282 -4.34 3.74 -6.65
CA SER A 282 -4.60 2.89 -7.81
C SER A 282 -5.48 1.70 -7.44
N ALA A 283 -6.42 1.38 -8.32
CA ALA A 283 -7.17 0.13 -8.30
C ALA A 283 -6.72 -0.76 -9.46
N THR A 284 -6.98 -2.06 -9.38
CA THR A 284 -6.68 -3.02 -10.44
C THR A 284 -7.87 -3.93 -10.70
N VAL A 285 -8.13 -4.23 -11.96
CA VAL A 285 -9.16 -5.22 -12.34
C VAL A 285 -8.74 -6.64 -11.97
N TRP A 286 -7.45 -6.87 -11.82
CA TRP A 286 -6.87 -8.19 -11.53
C TRP A 286 -6.96 -8.62 -10.07
N ALA A 287 -7.37 -7.73 -9.15
CA ALA A 287 -7.42 -8.01 -7.71
C ALA A 287 -8.21 -9.28 -7.36
N VAL A 288 -9.36 -9.50 -8.01
CA VAL A 288 -10.22 -10.67 -7.77
C VAL A 288 -9.53 -11.96 -8.22
N VAL A 289 -8.95 -11.96 -9.43
CA VAL A 289 -8.25 -13.12 -9.99
C VAL A 289 -7.02 -13.45 -9.17
N SER A 290 -6.21 -12.44 -8.85
CA SER A 290 -5.02 -12.58 -8.01
C SER A 290 -5.35 -13.06 -6.59
N GLY A 291 -6.46 -12.57 -6.02
CA GLY A 291 -6.95 -13.05 -4.73
C GLY A 291 -7.24 -14.54 -4.74
N VAL A 292 -7.98 -15.04 -5.75
CA VAL A 292 -8.27 -16.47 -5.88
C VAL A 292 -7.00 -17.29 -6.12
N ALA A 293 -6.08 -16.80 -6.94
CA ALA A 293 -4.84 -17.50 -7.30
C ALA A 293 -3.84 -17.59 -6.14
N VAL A 294 -3.78 -16.58 -5.27
CA VAL A 294 -2.67 -16.42 -4.30
C VAL A 294 -3.08 -16.66 -2.85
N LEU A 295 -4.32 -16.29 -2.44
CA LEU A 295 -4.68 -16.32 -1.02
C LEU A 295 -4.57 -17.71 -0.37
N TRP A 296 -4.77 -18.79 -1.12
CA TRP A 296 -4.60 -20.15 -0.60
C TRP A 296 -3.15 -20.50 -0.26
N MET A 297 -2.17 -19.83 -0.92
CA MET A 297 -0.74 -20.03 -0.68
C MET A 297 -0.27 -19.34 0.62
N VAL A 298 -0.94 -18.25 1.02
CA VAL A 298 -0.56 -17.43 2.17
C VAL A 298 -0.52 -18.22 3.47
N GLY A 299 -1.51 -19.07 3.73
CA GLY A 299 -1.59 -19.89 4.94
C GLY A 299 -0.42 -20.86 5.09
N PRO A 300 -0.24 -21.80 4.14
CA PRO A 300 0.90 -22.71 4.14
C PRO A 300 2.25 -21.99 4.18
N MET A 301 2.41 -20.93 3.38
CA MET A 301 3.65 -20.15 3.32
C MET A 301 4.01 -19.54 4.68
N LEU A 302 3.05 -18.90 5.37
CA LEU A 302 3.27 -18.33 6.71
C LEU A 302 3.57 -19.41 7.75
N GLY A 303 2.87 -20.54 7.70
CA GLY A 303 3.11 -21.67 8.61
C GLY A 303 4.51 -22.25 8.44
N LEU A 304 4.91 -22.53 7.21
CA LEU A 304 6.23 -23.05 6.87
C LEU A 304 7.35 -22.06 7.20
N SER A 305 7.17 -20.77 6.85
CA SER A 305 8.17 -19.74 7.12
C SER A 305 8.38 -19.53 8.64
N LEU A 306 7.30 -19.52 9.43
CA LEU A 306 7.42 -19.44 10.88
C LEU A 306 8.11 -20.69 11.46
N GLY A 307 7.74 -21.87 10.98
CA GLY A 307 8.40 -23.12 11.37
C GLY A 307 9.91 -23.12 11.07
N ALA A 308 10.28 -22.71 9.85
CA ALA A 308 11.67 -22.58 9.45
C ALA A 308 12.44 -21.54 10.30
N ALA A 309 11.80 -20.39 10.61
CA ALA A 309 12.40 -19.35 11.43
C ALA A 309 12.62 -19.81 12.89
N LEU A 310 11.64 -20.50 13.48
CA LEU A 310 11.76 -21.04 14.84
C LEU A 310 12.85 -22.12 14.92
N LEU A 311 12.92 -23.03 13.93
CA LEU A 311 14.01 -24.01 13.84
C LEU A 311 15.38 -23.35 13.67
N GLY A 312 15.47 -22.27 12.87
CA GLY A 312 16.70 -21.51 12.70
C GLY A 312 17.14 -20.80 13.99
N LEU A 313 16.21 -20.23 14.75
CA LEU A 313 16.50 -19.63 16.06
C LEU A 313 16.91 -20.69 17.10
N ALA A 314 16.28 -21.86 17.05
CA ALA A 314 16.67 -22.99 17.91
C ALA A 314 18.08 -23.49 17.57
N ALA A 315 18.41 -23.63 16.29
CA ALA A 315 19.74 -24.05 15.84
C ALA A 315 20.85 -23.10 16.28
N GLN A 316 20.59 -21.79 16.32
CA GLN A 316 21.54 -20.78 16.80
C GLN A 316 21.81 -20.84 18.30
N ASN A 317 20.80 -21.22 19.10
CA ASN A 317 20.90 -21.25 20.56
C ASN A 317 21.38 -22.62 21.11
N PHE A 318 21.17 -23.68 20.35
CA PHE A 318 21.55 -25.05 20.72
C PHE A 318 22.60 -25.56 19.71
N GLU A 319 23.85 -25.13 19.87
CA GLU A 319 24.98 -25.41 18.95
C GLU A 319 25.25 -26.90 18.67
N ALA A 320 24.64 -27.82 19.43
CA ALA A 320 24.94 -29.25 19.41
C ALA A 320 24.02 -30.10 18.51
N LEU A 321 23.00 -29.55 17.82
CA LEU A 321 22.03 -30.38 17.11
C LEU A 321 21.91 -30.00 15.63
N PRO A 322 22.69 -30.65 14.72
CA PRO A 322 22.54 -30.50 13.27
C PRO A 322 21.15 -30.88 12.76
N LEU A 323 20.36 -31.58 13.58
CA LEU A 323 18.99 -31.99 13.28
C LEU A 323 18.07 -30.81 13.00
N PHE A 324 18.19 -29.69 13.72
CA PHE A 324 17.36 -28.50 13.50
C PHE A 324 17.62 -27.90 12.13
N GLU A 325 18.87 -27.88 11.67
CA GLU A 325 19.24 -27.35 10.35
C GLU A 325 18.79 -28.30 9.22
N ILE A 326 18.88 -29.62 9.44
CA ILE A 326 18.39 -30.63 8.49
C ILE A 326 16.89 -30.50 8.29
N LEU A 327 16.13 -30.30 9.36
CA LEU A 327 14.66 -30.11 9.31
C LEU A 327 14.29 -28.73 8.73
N ARG A 328 15.06 -27.69 9.02
CA ARG A 328 14.81 -26.34 8.56
C ARG A 328 14.88 -26.21 7.04
N ARG A 329 15.90 -26.82 6.41
CA ARG A 329 16.15 -26.67 4.96
C ARG A 329 14.96 -27.03 4.07
N PRO A 330 14.33 -28.22 4.17
CA PRO A 330 13.19 -28.57 3.31
C PRO A 330 11.98 -27.68 3.58
N ILE A 331 11.75 -27.29 4.84
CA ILE A 331 10.64 -26.39 5.21
C ILE A 331 10.86 -25.01 4.63
N ALA A 332 12.08 -24.48 4.73
CA ALA A 332 12.47 -23.18 4.16
C ALA A 332 12.37 -23.21 2.63
N PHE A 333 12.82 -24.29 1.97
CA PHE A 333 12.72 -24.47 0.52
C PHE A 333 11.25 -24.46 0.05
N CYS A 334 10.36 -25.14 0.74
CA CYS A 334 8.93 -25.12 0.41
C CYS A 334 8.32 -23.71 0.60
N ALA A 335 8.69 -23.02 1.68
CA ALA A 335 8.23 -21.65 1.92
C ALA A 335 8.74 -20.67 0.84
N GLU A 336 10.00 -20.81 0.46
CA GLU A 336 10.64 -20.01 -0.59
C GLU A 336 10.00 -20.27 -1.95
N GLY A 337 9.71 -21.52 -2.30
CA GLY A 337 9.02 -21.89 -3.54
C GLY A 337 7.63 -21.27 -3.65
N LEU A 338 6.86 -21.24 -2.56
CA LEU A 338 5.56 -20.55 -2.53
C LEU A 338 5.72 -19.03 -2.67
N ALA A 339 6.69 -18.43 -1.98
CA ALA A 339 6.98 -17.00 -2.09
C ALA A 339 7.44 -16.62 -3.50
N PHE A 340 8.29 -17.45 -4.12
CA PHE A 340 8.72 -17.27 -5.50
C PHE A 340 7.54 -17.31 -6.47
N GLY A 341 6.66 -18.31 -6.36
CA GLY A 341 5.47 -18.42 -7.20
C GLY A 341 4.54 -17.20 -7.06
N MET A 342 4.39 -16.68 -5.84
CA MET A 342 3.60 -15.49 -5.57
C MET A 342 4.24 -14.22 -6.15
N ASN A 343 5.58 -14.07 -6.07
CA ASN A 343 6.32 -12.97 -6.68
C ASN A 343 6.19 -12.99 -8.20
N GLU A 344 6.37 -14.17 -8.80
CA GLU A 344 6.26 -14.35 -10.25
C GLU A 344 4.86 -14.02 -10.76
N TRP A 345 3.82 -14.46 -10.02
CA TRP A 345 2.44 -14.06 -10.29
C TRP A 345 2.27 -12.53 -10.26
N ALA A 346 2.78 -11.88 -9.21
CA ALA A 346 2.67 -10.44 -9.05
C ALA A 346 3.36 -9.68 -10.20
N PHE A 347 4.57 -10.09 -10.59
CA PHE A 347 5.29 -9.47 -11.72
C PHE A 347 4.57 -9.67 -13.05
N ARG A 348 4.08 -10.88 -13.36
CA ARG A 348 3.35 -11.14 -14.60
C ARG A 348 2.05 -10.35 -14.70
N VAL A 349 1.26 -10.34 -13.63
CA VAL A 349 -0.02 -9.64 -13.61
C VAL A 349 0.15 -8.13 -13.63
N SER A 350 1.19 -7.59 -12.99
CA SER A 350 1.46 -6.15 -13.00
C SER A 350 1.83 -5.61 -14.38
N GLY A 351 2.29 -6.46 -15.29
CA GLY A 351 2.55 -6.11 -16.69
C GLY A 351 1.33 -6.14 -17.60
N LEU A 352 0.18 -6.62 -17.11
CA LEU A 352 -1.04 -6.71 -17.91
C LEU A 352 -1.80 -5.36 -17.97
N PRO A 353 -2.55 -5.12 -19.05
CA PRO A 353 -3.40 -3.92 -19.13
C PRO A 353 -4.44 -3.92 -17.98
N GLY A 354 -4.70 -2.74 -17.41
CA GLY A 354 -5.61 -2.60 -16.25
C GLY A 354 -5.00 -3.01 -14.90
N ALA A 355 -3.69 -3.25 -14.84
CA ALA A 355 -2.98 -3.54 -13.59
C ALA A 355 -2.94 -2.32 -12.64
N SER A 356 -2.92 -1.11 -13.16
CA SER A 356 -3.03 0.10 -12.35
C SER A 356 -3.99 1.07 -13.04
N LEU A 357 -5.16 1.24 -12.45
CA LEU A 357 -6.15 2.22 -12.87
C LEU A 357 -6.15 3.33 -11.83
N TRP A 358 -5.99 4.55 -12.29
CA TRP A 358 -6.05 5.75 -11.49
C TRP A 358 -7.31 6.54 -11.88
N PHE A 359 -8.00 7.05 -10.89
CA PHE A 359 -9.23 7.80 -11.08
C PHE A 359 -9.05 9.20 -10.51
N ASP A 360 -9.59 10.21 -11.18
CA ASP A 360 -9.65 11.54 -10.61
C ASP A 360 -10.64 11.54 -9.44
N GLY A 361 -10.15 11.90 -8.24
CA GLY A 361 -10.84 11.65 -6.98
C GLY A 361 -12.27 12.21 -6.92
N GLY A 362 -12.53 13.39 -7.53
CA GLY A 362 -13.85 14.03 -7.50
C GLY A 362 -14.88 13.29 -8.35
N TYR A 363 -14.56 13.06 -9.62
CA TYR A 363 -15.45 12.38 -10.57
C TYR A 363 -15.70 10.93 -10.16
N ALA A 364 -14.65 10.22 -9.83
CA ALA A 364 -14.77 8.81 -9.46
C ALA A 364 -15.51 8.61 -8.12
N ALA A 365 -15.40 9.54 -7.15
CA ALA A 365 -16.20 9.53 -5.93
C ALA A 365 -17.70 9.69 -6.26
N LEU A 366 -18.04 10.60 -7.17
CA LEU A 366 -19.41 10.78 -7.64
C LEU A 366 -19.95 9.52 -8.30
N VAL A 367 -19.17 8.90 -9.21
CA VAL A 367 -19.54 7.63 -9.87
C VAL A 367 -19.76 6.52 -8.83
N CYS A 368 -18.86 6.37 -7.85
CA CYS A 368 -19.03 5.40 -6.78
C CYS A 368 -20.29 5.65 -5.94
N LEU A 369 -20.59 6.90 -5.61
CA LEU A 369 -21.81 7.26 -4.88
C LEU A 369 -23.06 6.89 -5.67
N VAL A 370 -23.11 7.25 -6.96
CA VAL A 370 -24.22 6.91 -7.86
C VAL A 370 -24.41 5.40 -7.97
N LEU A 371 -23.32 4.64 -8.14
CA LEU A 371 -23.37 3.18 -8.19
C LEU A 371 -23.86 2.56 -6.88
N LEU A 372 -23.45 3.09 -5.72
CA LEU A 372 -23.96 2.65 -4.41
C LEU A 372 -25.46 2.92 -4.27
N LEU A 373 -25.91 4.09 -4.68
CA LEU A 373 -27.35 4.43 -4.66
C LEU A 373 -28.16 3.54 -5.60
N LEU A 374 -27.63 3.26 -6.80
CA LEU A 374 -28.28 2.32 -7.74
C LEU A 374 -28.31 0.88 -7.21
N CYS A 375 -27.25 0.44 -6.52
CA CYS A 375 -27.25 -0.86 -5.83
C CYS A 375 -28.30 -0.92 -4.73
N ALA A 376 -28.39 0.12 -3.89
CA ALA A 376 -29.39 0.22 -2.83
C ALA A 376 -30.83 0.21 -3.41
N ALA A 377 -31.07 0.97 -4.48
CA ALA A 377 -32.33 1.00 -5.20
C ALA A 377 -32.69 -0.37 -5.81
N ALA A 378 -31.73 -1.03 -6.47
CA ALA A 378 -31.93 -2.35 -7.02
C ALA A 378 -32.29 -3.40 -5.96
N MET A 379 -31.66 -3.30 -4.79
CA MET A 379 -32.00 -4.15 -3.62
C MET A 379 -33.40 -3.83 -3.07
N ARG A 380 -33.77 -2.54 -2.97
CA ARG A 380 -35.08 -2.08 -2.44
C ARG A 380 -36.23 -2.52 -3.35
N TRP A 381 -36.03 -2.50 -4.65
CA TRP A 381 -37.04 -2.86 -5.66
C TRP A 381 -36.94 -4.33 -6.10
N ASN A 382 -36.13 -5.16 -5.45
CA ASN A 382 -35.95 -6.58 -5.78
C ASN A 382 -35.65 -6.85 -7.27
N VAL A 383 -34.85 -5.96 -7.89
CA VAL A 383 -34.44 -6.14 -9.28
C VAL A 383 -33.66 -7.45 -9.43
N ARG A 384 -33.99 -8.22 -10.48
CA ARG A 384 -33.33 -9.50 -10.74
C ARG A 384 -31.82 -9.26 -10.94
N PHE A 385 -30.99 -9.98 -10.17
CA PHE A 385 -29.53 -9.86 -10.20
C PHE A 385 -28.93 -10.00 -11.62
N ARG A 386 -29.58 -10.79 -12.47
CA ARG A 386 -29.18 -10.99 -13.88
C ARG A 386 -29.33 -9.71 -14.73
N VAL A 387 -30.14 -8.77 -14.32
CA VAL A 387 -30.32 -7.47 -14.99
C VAL A 387 -29.49 -6.41 -14.28
N ALA A 388 -29.50 -6.36 -12.95
CA ALA A 388 -28.80 -5.35 -12.17
C ALA A 388 -27.27 -5.37 -12.40
N LEU A 389 -26.66 -6.57 -12.46
CA LEU A 389 -25.21 -6.69 -12.61
C LEU A 389 -24.69 -6.17 -13.96
N PRO A 390 -25.21 -6.59 -15.12
CA PRO A 390 -24.75 -6.08 -16.41
C PRO A 390 -25.07 -4.59 -16.60
N THR A 391 -26.20 -4.08 -16.08
CA THR A 391 -26.49 -2.63 -16.15
C THR A 391 -25.54 -1.80 -15.32
N LEU A 392 -25.21 -2.21 -14.10
CA LEU A 392 -24.19 -1.55 -13.28
C LEU A 392 -22.82 -1.57 -13.95
N PHE A 393 -22.43 -2.72 -14.52
CA PHE A 393 -21.17 -2.84 -15.26
C PHE A 393 -21.14 -1.91 -16.48
N LEU A 394 -22.20 -1.88 -17.27
CA LEU A 394 -22.32 -1.00 -18.43
C LEU A 394 -22.23 0.48 -18.03
N LEU A 395 -22.96 0.88 -16.99
CA LEU A 395 -22.92 2.26 -16.48
C LEU A 395 -21.52 2.64 -15.97
N THR A 396 -20.84 1.73 -15.29
CA THR A 396 -19.46 1.94 -14.85
C THR A 396 -18.51 2.10 -16.02
N ALA A 397 -18.59 1.21 -17.02
CA ALA A 397 -17.76 1.27 -18.21
C ALA A 397 -18.02 2.55 -19.02
N LEU A 398 -19.28 2.97 -19.13
CA LEU A 398 -19.67 4.20 -19.82
C LEU A 398 -19.16 5.45 -19.07
N ALA A 399 -19.26 5.48 -17.74
CA ALA A 399 -18.77 6.59 -16.94
C ALA A 399 -17.26 6.77 -17.10
N PHE A 400 -16.48 5.70 -16.95
CA PHE A 400 -15.02 5.77 -17.12
C PHE A 400 -14.58 5.96 -18.58
N GLY A 401 -15.35 5.43 -19.54
CA GLY A 401 -15.13 5.71 -20.95
C GLY A 401 -15.32 7.18 -21.29
N LEU A 402 -16.35 7.81 -20.72
CA LEU A 402 -16.62 9.24 -20.88
C LEU A 402 -15.52 10.10 -20.24
N GLU A 403 -15.08 9.77 -19.02
CA GLU A 403 -13.95 10.43 -18.37
C GLU A 403 -12.69 10.38 -19.23
N THR A 404 -12.34 9.19 -19.74
CA THR A 404 -11.18 9.00 -20.61
C THR A 404 -11.31 9.79 -21.91
N ALA A 405 -12.51 9.90 -22.47
CA ALA A 405 -12.75 10.68 -23.68
C ALA A 405 -12.63 12.19 -23.43
N LEU A 406 -13.20 12.68 -22.33
CA LEU A 406 -13.15 14.10 -21.95
C LEU A 406 -11.74 14.54 -21.55
N SER A 407 -10.98 13.70 -20.86
CA SER A 407 -9.62 14.01 -20.40
C SER A 407 -8.55 13.92 -21.50
N ARG A 408 -8.89 13.44 -22.70
CA ARG A 408 -7.92 13.22 -23.79
C ARG A 408 -7.12 14.46 -24.20
N ASN A 409 -7.70 15.64 -24.10
CA ASN A 409 -7.08 16.91 -24.55
C ASN A 409 -6.67 17.80 -23.38
N VAL A 410 -6.79 17.33 -22.15
CA VAL A 410 -6.42 18.08 -20.96
C VAL A 410 -4.92 17.95 -20.74
N VAL A 411 -4.25 19.10 -20.58
CA VAL A 411 -2.87 19.17 -20.10
C VAL A 411 -2.91 19.47 -18.62
N ASN A 412 -2.35 18.57 -17.80
CA ASN A 412 -2.26 18.75 -16.36
C ASN A 412 -0.88 19.28 -16.00
N ILE A 413 -0.84 20.38 -15.27
CA ILE A 413 0.39 20.96 -14.72
C ILE A 413 0.32 20.85 -13.20
N GLU A 414 1.24 20.13 -12.60
CA GLU A 414 1.23 19.83 -11.17
C GLU A 414 2.58 20.13 -10.53
N LEU A 415 2.53 20.71 -9.34
CA LEU A 415 3.70 20.91 -8.49
C LEU A 415 3.80 19.71 -7.54
N VAL A 416 4.87 18.95 -7.65
CA VAL A 416 5.03 17.65 -6.97
C VAL A 416 6.30 17.63 -6.12
N GLY A 417 6.19 17.14 -4.90
CA GLY A 417 7.33 16.96 -4.00
C GLY A 417 7.29 17.88 -2.78
N THR A 418 8.47 18.32 -2.30
CA THR A 418 8.58 19.14 -1.09
C THR A 418 8.20 20.60 -1.38
N GLN A 419 7.60 21.30 -0.42
CA GLN A 419 7.22 22.72 -0.56
C GLN A 419 8.42 23.62 -0.88
N ALA A 420 9.60 23.27 -0.37
CA ALA A 420 10.82 24.06 -0.60
C ALA A 420 11.33 24.00 -2.05
N ALA A 421 11.21 22.84 -2.70
CA ALA A 421 11.71 22.63 -4.06
C ALA A 421 10.81 21.62 -4.83
N PRO A 422 9.56 22.00 -5.15
CA PRO A 422 8.67 21.12 -5.89
C PRO A 422 9.12 20.97 -7.34
N ALA A 423 9.04 19.77 -7.90
CA ALA A 423 9.17 19.57 -9.33
C ALA A 423 7.87 19.97 -10.04
N VAL A 424 7.98 20.45 -11.29
CA VAL A 424 6.82 20.69 -12.14
C VAL A 424 6.66 19.50 -13.06
N VAL A 425 5.51 18.85 -13.00
CA VAL A 425 5.16 17.71 -13.84
C VAL A 425 4.02 18.12 -14.76
N ILE A 426 4.29 18.09 -16.05
CA ILE A 426 3.31 18.42 -17.09
C ILE A 426 2.97 17.10 -17.77
N THR A 427 1.70 16.72 -17.71
CA THR A 427 1.24 15.46 -18.30
C THR A 427 0.17 15.70 -19.35
N ARG A 428 0.33 15.03 -20.49
CA ARG A 428 -0.64 15.01 -21.57
C ARG A 428 -0.75 13.57 -22.07
N ARG A 429 -1.93 12.96 -21.92
CA ARG A 429 -2.14 11.54 -22.22
C ARG A 429 -1.14 10.63 -21.47
N GLU A 430 -0.35 9.83 -22.20
CA GLU A 430 0.63 8.88 -21.67
C GLU A 430 2.07 9.46 -21.61
N GLN A 431 2.25 10.75 -21.94
CA GLN A 431 3.52 11.43 -22.04
C GLN A 431 3.66 12.49 -20.95
N ALA A 432 4.88 12.75 -20.53
CA ALA A 432 5.18 13.79 -19.57
C ALA A 432 6.44 14.59 -19.88
N VAL A 433 6.41 15.86 -19.48
CA VAL A 433 7.57 16.72 -19.37
C VAL A 433 7.79 17.00 -17.88
N VAL A 434 9.00 16.76 -17.39
CA VAL A 434 9.34 16.94 -15.98
C VAL A 434 10.42 17.98 -15.83
N LEU A 435 10.12 19.05 -15.09
CA LEU A 435 11.11 20.03 -14.63
C LEU A 435 11.49 19.65 -13.20
N PHE A 436 12.63 19.01 -13.06
CA PHE A 436 13.05 18.44 -11.79
C PHE A 436 13.88 19.45 -10.99
N ARG A 437 13.48 19.61 -9.73
CA ARG A 437 14.23 20.32 -8.69
C ARG A 437 13.90 19.66 -7.35
N GLY A 438 14.88 19.52 -6.51
CA GLY A 438 14.68 18.89 -5.18
C GLY A 438 15.52 17.64 -4.97
N SER A 439 15.14 16.88 -3.95
CA SER A 439 15.87 15.71 -3.43
C SER A 439 15.30 14.39 -3.94
N SER A 440 15.82 13.29 -3.40
CA SER A 440 15.30 11.94 -3.61
C SER A 440 13.83 11.77 -3.19
N ILE A 441 13.34 12.57 -2.23
CA ILE A 441 11.94 12.60 -1.80
C ILE A 441 11.07 13.15 -2.94
N THR A 442 11.49 14.26 -3.54
CA THR A 442 10.81 14.84 -4.71
C THR A 442 10.83 13.88 -5.90
N GLN A 443 11.93 13.16 -6.14
CA GLN A 443 12.00 12.16 -7.20
C GLN A 443 10.95 11.06 -7.00
N ARG A 444 10.84 10.49 -5.81
CA ARG A 444 9.82 9.47 -5.50
C ARG A 444 8.40 9.99 -5.66
N ALA A 445 8.16 11.25 -5.28
CA ALA A 445 6.86 11.89 -5.46
C ALA A 445 6.52 12.04 -6.94
N VAL A 446 7.50 12.46 -7.78
CA VAL A 446 7.35 12.55 -9.24
C VAL A 446 7.08 11.15 -9.84
N GLU A 447 7.85 10.13 -9.48
CA GLU A 447 7.61 8.75 -9.93
C GLU A 447 6.19 8.29 -9.60
N THR A 448 5.74 8.54 -8.38
CA THR A 448 4.37 8.22 -7.94
C THR A 448 3.33 8.99 -8.74
N GLN A 449 3.58 10.26 -9.05
CA GLN A 449 2.64 11.08 -9.82
C GLN A 449 2.58 10.66 -11.29
N LEU A 450 3.70 10.31 -11.89
CA LEU A 450 3.75 9.76 -13.24
C LEU A 450 2.98 8.43 -13.33
N GLU A 451 3.16 7.53 -12.33
CA GLU A 451 2.35 6.31 -12.23
C GLU A 451 0.84 6.62 -12.09
N LYS A 452 0.47 7.61 -11.25
CA LYS A 452 -0.92 8.05 -11.07
C LYS A 452 -1.57 8.51 -12.35
N ARG A 453 -0.84 9.24 -13.18
CA ARG A 453 -1.31 9.76 -14.46
C ARG A 453 -1.22 8.73 -15.59
N GLY A 454 -0.76 7.51 -15.31
CA GLY A 454 -0.60 6.47 -16.32
C GLY A 454 0.43 6.80 -17.39
N VAL A 455 1.40 7.64 -17.03
CA VAL A 455 2.48 8.05 -17.94
C VAL A 455 3.39 6.86 -18.19
N LYS A 456 3.51 6.45 -19.43
CA LYS A 456 4.41 5.37 -19.87
C LYS A 456 5.80 5.89 -20.25
N ARG A 457 5.88 7.16 -20.61
CA ARG A 457 7.09 7.73 -21.20
C ARG A 457 7.28 9.19 -20.76
N VAL A 458 8.45 9.49 -20.23
CA VAL A 458 8.89 10.87 -19.98
C VAL A 458 9.67 11.32 -21.19
N GLU A 459 9.10 12.21 -21.99
CA GLU A 459 9.73 12.70 -23.21
C GLU A 459 10.90 13.62 -22.91
N LEU A 460 10.69 14.54 -21.97
CA LEU A 460 11.70 15.54 -21.62
C LEU A 460 11.85 15.64 -20.10
N LEU A 461 13.06 15.43 -19.62
CA LEU A 461 13.48 15.72 -18.25
C LEU A 461 14.45 16.89 -18.25
N VAL A 462 14.08 17.98 -17.57
CA VAL A 462 14.96 19.13 -17.36
C VAL A 462 15.37 19.15 -15.89
N ASP A 463 16.62 18.86 -15.60
CA ASP A 463 17.17 18.96 -14.24
C ASP A 463 17.63 20.40 -13.99
N LEU A 464 16.88 21.12 -13.15
CA LEU A 464 17.10 22.54 -12.84
C LEU A 464 18.05 22.75 -11.65
N ARG A 465 18.61 21.68 -11.09
CA ARG A 465 19.54 21.77 -9.96
C ARG A 465 20.91 22.23 -10.44
N MET A 466 21.46 23.20 -9.74
CA MET A 466 22.78 23.74 -10.09
C MET A 466 23.93 22.91 -9.52
N GLN A 467 23.72 22.28 -8.36
CA GLN A 467 24.68 21.40 -7.68
C GLN A 467 23.93 20.18 -7.15
N PRO A 468 23.71 19.14 -7.98
CA PRO A 468 23.01 17.95 -7.52
C PRO A 468 23.92 17.11 -6.61
N GLU A 469 23.53 16.91 -5.36
CA GLU A 469 24.20 16.00 -4.43
C GLU A 469 24.05 14.53 -4.86
N MET A 470 22.97 14.19 -5.55
CA MET A 470 22.68 12.86 -6.06
C MET A 470 22.13 12.93 -7.49
N PRO A 471 22.46 11.96 -8.36
CA PRO A 471 21.93 11.91 -9.72
C PRO A 471 20.40 11.70 -9.69
N CYS A 472 19.70 12.34 -10.62
CA CYS A 472 18.28 12.05 -10.87
C CYS A 472 18.20 10.79 -11.76
N ASN A 473 17.58 9.73 -11.23
CA ASN A 473 17.49 8.42 -11.90
C ASN A 473 16.18 8.24 -12.70
N LEU A 474 15.42 9.32 -12.93
CA LEU A 474 14.22 9.26 -13.79
C LEU A 474 14.64 8.96 -15.23
N LYS A 475 14.03 7.94 -15.82
CA LYS A 475 14.23 7.57 -17.22
C LYS A 475 13.44 8.53 -18.11
N ALA A 476 14.12 9.19 -19.04
CA ALA A 476 13.53 10.07 -20.02
C ALA A 476 14.20 9.87 -21.38
N ASP A 477 13.48 10.17 -22.46
CA ASP A 477 14.04 10.07 -23.82
C ASP A 477 15.04 11.18 -24.08
N THR A 478 14.73 12.38 -23.64
CA THR A 478 15.61 13.55 -23.74
C THR A 478 15.86 14.10 -22.35
N ARG A 479 17.12 14.38 -22.04
CA ARG A 479 17.54 14.98 -20.78
C ARG A 479 18.29 16.27 -21.03
N ILE A 480 17.94 17.32 -20.28
CA ILE A 480 18.65 18.60 -20.26
C ILE A 480 19.07 18.87 -18.83
N ASP A 481 20.36 18.88 -18.59
CA ASP A 481 20.93 19.24 -17.29
C ASP A 481 21.32 20.73 -17.30
N ALA A 482 20.63 21.55 -16.51
CA ALA A 482 20.90 23.00 -16.45
C ALA A 482 22.31 23.31 -15.94
N ALA A 483 22.86 22.44 -15.07
CA ALA A 483 24.24 22.59 -14.58
C ALA A 483 25.29 22.48 -15.70
N ALA A 484 25.03 21.72 -16.75
CA ALA A 484 25.93 21.48 -17.87
C ALA A 484 25.90 22.62 -18.93
N LEU A 485 24.89 23.49 -18.86
CA LEU A 485 24.79 24.62 -19.82
C LEU A 485 25.71 25.76 -19.41
N ALA A 486 26.23 26.50 -20.37
CA ALA A 486 27.00 27.74 -20.09
C ALA A 486 26.09 28.82 -19.48
N ALA A 487 26.65 29.68 -18.64
CA ALA A 487 25.90 30.83 -18.09
C ALA A 487 25.43 31.76 -19.21
N ASP A 488 24.30 32.40 -19.00
CA ASP A 488 23.65 33.34 -19.91
C ASP A 488 23.28 32.75 -21.29
N THR A 489 23.03 31.43 -21.33
CA THR A 489 22.55 30.73 -22.53
C THR A 489 21.06 30.46 -22.46
N THR A 490 20.42 30.45 -23.63
CA THR A 490 19.01 30.04 -23.77
C THR A 490 18.95 28.75 -24.57
N ARG A 491 18.27 27.72 -24.03
CA ARG A 491 17.99 26.47 -24.75
C ARG A 491 16.50 26.32 -24.95
N ARG A 492 16.12 25.99 -26.19
CA ARG A 492 14.72 25.71 -26.54
C ARG A 492 14.54 24.22 -26.73
N ALA A 493 13.42 23.72 -26.27
CA ALA A 493 12.94 22.34 -26.51
C ALA A 493 11.44 22.41 -26.80
N ALA A 494 11.01 21.67 -27.79
CA ALA A 494 9.58 21.51 -28.10
C ALA A 494 9.23 20.03 -27.94
N CYS A 495 8.19 19.78 -27.17
CA CYS A 495 7.55 18.47 -27.05
C CYS A 495 6.09 18.64 -27.41
N GLU A 496 5.39 17.62 -27.84
CA GLU A 496 4.00 17.68 -28.34
C GLU A 496 3.07 18.68 -27.61
N GLY A 497 3.02 19.94 -28.11
CA GLY A 497 2.16 21.00 -27.58
C GLY A 497 2.68 21.72 -26.33
N VAL A 498 3.94 21.51 -25.96
CA VAL A 498 4.65 22.24 -24.91
C VAL A 498 5.94 22.80 -25.50
N ASP A 499 6.02 24.11 -25.64
CA ASP A 499 7.26 24.79 -25.99
C ASP A 499 7.97 25.25 -24.72
N LEU A 500 9.22 24.88 -24.58
CA LEU A 500 10.04 25.16 -23.41
C LEU A 500 11.23 26.03 -23.82
N GLU A 501 11.41 27.15 -23.12
CA GLU A 501 12.60 27.96 -23.18
C GLU A 501 13.27 27.98 -21.80
N LEU A 502 14.46 27.40 -21.71
CA LEU A 502 15.30 27.40 -20.53
C LEU A 502 16.35 28.49 -20.66
N TYR A 503 16.29 29.47 -19.79
CA TYR A 503 17.32 30.52 -19.66
C TYR A 503 18.15 30.25 -18.41
N ARG A 504 19.44 30.02 -18.58
CA ARG A 504 20.39 29.83 -17.48
C ARG A 504 21.09 31.11 -17.11
N THR A 505 21.11 31.43 -15.83
CA THR A 505 21.92 32.50 -15.24
C THR A 505 23.04 31.89 -14.38
N ARG A 506 23.94 32.73 -13.86
CA ARG A 506 25.04 32.25 -12.97
C ARG A 506 24.53 31.57 -11.68
N GLN A 507 23.38 31.98 -11.14
CA GLN A 507 22.87 31.56 -9.85
C GLN A 507 21.58 30.74 -9.91
N GLY A 508 21.05 30.45 -11.09
CA GLY A 508 19.80 29.69 -11.25
C GLY A 508 19.29 29.63 -12.67
N CYS A 509 18.06 29.18 -12.83
CA CYS A 509 17.42 29.03 -14.13
C CYS A 509 16.03 29.61 -14.13
N ILE A 510 15.62 30.16 -15.28
CA ILE A 510 14.24 30.53 -15.58
C ILE A 510 13.77 29.61 -16.69
N VAL A 511 12.61 29.00 -16.50
CA VAL A 511 11.95 28.17 -17.53
C VAL A 511 10.65 28.84 -17.90
N ARG A 512 10.49 29.18 -19.18
CA ARG A 512 9.22 29.58 -19.77
C ARG A 512 8.63 28.44 -20.54
N LEU A 513 7.39 28.11 -20.23
CA LEU A 513 6.58 27.08 -20.89
C LEU A 513 5.46 27.80 -21.64
N THR A 514 5.24 27.41 -22.89
CA THR A 514 4.08 27.84 -23.66
C THR A 514 3.22 26.63 -23.95
N ILE A 515 1.99 26.62 -23.46
CA ILE A 515 1.06 25.49 -23.54
C ILE A 515 -0.31 26.04 -23.97
N GLY A 516 -0.78 25.63 -25.14
CA GLY A 516 -2.08 26.09 -25.65
C GLY A 516 -2.20 27.61 -25.80
N GLY A 517 -1.09 28.28 -26.07
CA GLY A 517 -1.03 29.75 -26.20
C GLY A 517 -0.85 30.51 -24.88
N GLN A 518 -0.96 29.85 -23.73
CA GLN A 518 -0.70 30.43 -22.41
C GLN A 518 0.75 30.21 -21.98
N ARG A 519 1.31 31.21 -21.29
CA ARG A 519 2.71 31.22 -20.86
C ARG A 519 2.82 31.04 -19.36
N PHE A 520 3.56 30.01 -18.97
CA PHE A 520 3.89 29.70 -17.60
C PHE A 520 5.37 29.93 -17.38
N VAL A 521 5.73 30.50 -16.23
CA VAL A 521 7.13 30.68 -15.84
C VAL A 521 7.39 29.99 -14.52
N THR A 522 8.52 29.31 -14.42
CA THR A 522 9.04 28.78 -13.16
C THR A 522 10.50 29.18 -13.00
N VAL A 523 10.90 29.44 -11.76
CA VAL A 523 12.24 29.90 -11.42
C VAL A 523 12.88 28.92 -10.45
N SER A 524 14.15 28.57 -10.68
CA SER A 524 14.97 27.77 -9.78
C SER A 524 16.22 28.54 -9.38
N GLY A 525 16.48 28.68 -8.09
CA GLY A 525 17.59 29.45 -7.55
C GLY A 525 17.28 30.97 -7.45
N THR A 526 18.31 31.76 -7.14
CA THR A 526 18.21 33.24 -7.03
C THR A 526 18.52 33.87 -8.38
N VAL A 527 17.49 34.27 -9.11
CA VAL A 527 17.65 34.77 -10.46
C VAL A 527 17.05 36.17 -10.57
N ARG A 528 17.78 37.08 -11.21
CA ARG A 528 17.27 38.39 -11.65
C ARG A 528 17.31 38.40 -13.18
N PRO A 529 16.17 38.40 -13.87
CA PRO A 529 16.16 38.49 -15.32
C PRO A 529 16.64 39.89 -15.76
N ALA A 530 17.47 39.92 -16.80
CA ALA A 530 17.97 41.18 -17.37
C ALA A 530 16.87 41.96 -18.11
N ARG A 531 15.78 41.31 -18.49
CA ARG A 531 14.62 41.89 -19.17
C ARG A 531 13.32 41.32 -18.58
N PRO A 532 12.21 42.08 -18.55
CA PRO A 532 10.91 41.57 -18.10
C PRO A 532 10.49 40.37 -18.92
N ILE A 533 9.99 39.33 -18.23
CA ILE A 533 9.50 38.12 -18.86
C ILE A 533 7.97 38.17 -18.81
N ARG A 534 7.33 38.21 -19.97
CA ARG A 534 5.86 38.17 -20.05
C ARG A 534 5.36 36.74 -19.84
N ALA A 535 4.52 36.55 -18.83
CA ALA A 535 3.85 35.30 -18.54
C ALA A 535 2.51 35.55 -17.85
N GLU A 536 1.54 34.69 -18.09
CA GLU A 536 0.23 34.75 -17.44
C GLU A 536 0.24 34.03 -16.08
N TRP A 537 1.16 33.07 -15.92
CA TRP A 537 1.21 32.22 -14.72
C TRP A 537 2.63 32.05 -14.18
N LEU A 538 2.81 32.27 -12.88
CA LEU A 538 4.05 31.99 -12.17
C LEU A 538 3.91 30.75 -11.31
N LEU A 539 4.69 29.70 -11.60
CA LEU A 539 4.79 28.48 -10.82
C LEU A 539 5.92 28.62 -9.79
N ALA A 540 5.59 29.08 -8.60
CA ALA A 540 6.54 29.37 -7.55
C ALA A 540 6.44 28.40 -6.38
N SER A 541 7.57 28.19 -5.68
CA SER A 541 7.60 27.47 -4.40
C SER A 541 7.12 28.38 -3.27
N MET A 542 6.26 27.88 -2.38
CA MET A 542 5.75 28.65 -1.24
C MET A 542 6.79 28.96 -0.15
N ALA A 543 7.98 28.36 -0.20
CA ALA A 543 8.94 28.42 0.90
C ALA A 543 9.66 29.79 1.09
N ARG A 544 9.62 30.68 0.11
CA ARG A 544 10.23 32.03 0.21
C ARG A 544 9.54 33.03 -0.73
N PRO A 545 8.42 33.64 -0.32
CA PRO A 545 7.82 34.74 -1.09
C PRO A 545 8.72 35.97 -1.21
N ASP A 546 9.63 36.20 -0.26
CA ASP A 546 10.51 37.38 -0.23
C ASP A 546 11.58 37.42 -1.32
N ASN A 547 11.89 36.30 -1.97
CA ASN A 547 12.80 36.24 -3.10
C ASN A 547 12.11 36.53 -4.45
N ILE A 548 10.80 36.71 -4.47
CA ILE A 548 10.02 37.00 -5.67
C ILE A 548 9.70 38.51 -5.71
N ARG A 549 10.72 39.35 -5.83
CA ARG A 549 10.54 40.73 -6.30
C ARG A 549 10.40 40.78 -7.83
N TYR A 550 9.64 39.80 -8.38
CA TYR A 550 9.42 39.66 -9.83
C TYR A 550 8.05 40.14 -10.27
N THR A 551 7.30 40.82 -9.40
CA THR A 551 6.04 41.48 -9.77
C THR A 551 6.22 42.48 -10.90
N ASP A 552 7.42 43.04 -11.05
CA ASP A 552 7.75 43.91 -12.17
C ASP A 552 8.06 43.18 -13.49
N CYS A 553 8.09 41.85 -13.45
CA CYS A 553 8.38 41.01 -14.61
C CYS A 553 7.13 40.32 -15.19
N LEU A 554 5.98 40.45 -14.54
CA LEU A 554 4.70 39.87 -14.93
C LEU A 554 3.76 41.01 -15.35
N THR A 555 3.72 41.32 -16.62
CA THR A 555 2.71 42.20 -17.22
C THR A 555 2.03 41.55 -18.41
#